data_ca2ffd95262c6d7dd7811105b0878953
#
_entry.id   ca2ffd95262c6d7dd7811105b0878953
#
_cell.length_a   1.000
_cell.length_b   1.000
_cell.length_c   1.000
_cell.angle_alpha   90.00
_cell.angle_beta   90.00
_cell.angle_gamma   90.00
#
_symmetry.space_group_name_H-M   'P 1'
#
loop_
_entity.id
_entity.type
_entity.pdbx_description
1 polymer ?
#
loop_
_entity_poly.entity_id
_entity_poly.type
_entity_poly.pdbx_seq_one_letter_code
_entity_poly.pdbx_strand_id
1 'polypeptide(L)'
;MIFISSSTTNVSALVAGYVKIGNISGGAIANAAVGGADLVCVGSFINTLPYELVVHESIKSPQALKGKSVGISRVGSASDIAARVFLKALGLEPDKDVAILQVGGSPERAAAFRTGRIAGFTSPPGTVQLAKGMPHRILIGMGDLQKPYPFPYVCVTTTKSYLATNRSIVKRIMMALIDATHFFKTQKEESKKIFAKYSRQNNEAYLEAGYEANAKLFERVPLATREGMEIQIKEALARKPGATLKLSEIVDDSLVIELEKEGFIDRIYKQ
;
A
#
# COMPACT_ATOMS: atom_id res chain seq x y z
N MET A 1 15.70 -6.47 8.48
CA MET A 1 14.60 -5.85 7.72
C MET A 1 15.16 -4.62 7.02
N ILE A 2 14.81 -4.42 5.74
CA ILE A 2 15.25 -3.28 4.91
C ILE A 2 14.02 -2.48 4.52
N PHE A 3 14.06 -1.16 4.70
CA PHE A 3 13.00 -0.26 4.23
C PHE A 3 13.20 0.04 2.75
N ILE A 4 12.17 -0.16 1.94
CA ILE A 4 12.12 0.18 0.53
C ILE A 4 10.88 1.06 0.29
N SER A 5 11.08 2.26 -0.20
CA SER A 5 10.08 3.35 -0.20
C SER A 5 8.93 3.18 -1.21
N SER A 6 8.97 2.17 -2.07
CA SER A 6 7.92 1.94 -3.06
C SER A 6 7.76 0.47 -3.42
N SER A 7 6.52 0.05 -3.70
CA SER A 7 6.22 -1.32 -4.14
C SER A 7 6.97 -1.70 -5.43
N THR A 8 7.08 -0.79 -6.40
CA THR A 8 7.81 -1.03 -7.66
C THR A 8 9.30 -1.25 -7.45
N THR A 9 9.92 -0.48 -6.55
CA THR A 9 11.34 -0.68 -6.20
C THR A 9 11.53 -2.02 -5.45
N ASN A 10 10.56 -2.38 -4.60
CA ASN A 10 10.57 -3.66 -3.88
C ASN A 10 10.43 -4.85 -4.86
N VAL A 11 9.57 -4.75 -5.87
CA VAL A 11 9.50 -5.72 -6.99
C VAL A 11 10.88 -5.91 -7.61
N SER A 12 11.56 -4.83 -7.97
CA SER A 12 12.90 -4.92 -8.58
C SER A 12 13.92 -5.62 -7.67
N ALA A 13 13.91 -5.31 -6.37
CA ALA A 13 14.81 -5.94 -5.39
C ALA A 13 14.51 -7.44 -5.20
N LEU A 14 13.23 -7.83 -5.27
CA LEU A 14 12.78 -9.22 -5.11
C LEU A 14 13.11 -10.04 -6.35
N VAL A 15 12.84 -9.52 -7.55
CA VAL A 15 13.17 -10.16 -8.84
C VAL A 15 14.69 -10.31 -8.99
N ALA A 16 15.47 -9.32 -8.58
CA ALA A 16 16.93 -9.40 -8.58
C ALA A 16 17.51 -10.31 -7.46
N GLY A 17 16.65 -10.83 -6.57
CA GLY A 17 17.06 -11.73 -5.50
C GLY A 17 17.77 -11.06 -4.30
N TYR A 18 17.81 -9.72 -4.25
CA TYR A 18 18.35 -8.98 -3.10
C TYR A 18 17.52 -9.15 -1.83
N VAL A 19 16.21 -9.30 -1.99
CA VAL A 19 15.29 -9.70 -0.91
C VAL A 19 14.52 -10.95 -1.34
N LYS A 20 14.13 -11.78 -0.38
CA LYS A 20 13.40 -13.04 -0.66
C LYS A 20 11.91 -12.89 -0.42
N ILE A 21 11.53 -11.99 0.47
CA ILE A 21 10.14 -11.69 0.82
C ILE A 21 10.02 -10.17 0.97
N GLY A 22 8.95 -9.61 0.44
CA GLY A 22 8.69 -8.18 0.49
C GLY A 22 7.23 -7.85 0.76
N ASN A 23 6.97 -6.64 1.25
CA ASN A 23 5.63 -6.06 1.26
C ASN A 23 5.43 -5.29 -0.05
N ILE A 24 4.53 -5.77 -0.91
CA ILE A 24 4.29 -5.21 -2.25
C ILE A 24 2.78 -5.10 -2.46
N SER A 25 2.29 -3.99 -2.99
CA SER A 25 0.87 -3.83 -3.29
C SER A 25 0.43 -4.67 -4.48
N GLY A 26 -0.83 -5.12 -4.48
CA GLY A 26 -1.40 -5.96 -5.53
C GLY A 26 -1.24 -5.39 -6.94
N GLY A 27 -1.38 -4.07 -7.09
CA GLY A 27 -1.17 -3.41 -8.38
C GLY A 27 0.26 -3.54 -8.90
N ALA A 28 1.26 -3.43 -8.01
CA ALA A 28 2.66 -3.63 -8.40
C ALA A 28 2.95 -5.10 -8.73
N ILE A 29 2.34 -6.04 -8.00
CA ILE A 29 2.43 -7.47 -8.30
C ILE A 29 1.84 -7.77 -9.69
N ALA A 30 0.61 -7.30 -9.95
CA ALA A 30 -0.07 -7.54 -11.23
C ALA A 30 0.72 -6.94 -12.42
N ASN A 31 1.19 -5.69 -12.30
CA ASN A 31 2.01 -5.07 -13.35
C ASN A 31 3.31 -5.83 -13.61
N ALA A 32 3.99 -6.29 -12.57
CA ALA A 32 5.22 -7.06 -12.70
C ALA A 32 4.97 -8.45 -13.31
N ALA A 33 3.91 -9.13 -12.90
CA ALA A 33 3.54 -10.45 -13.41
C ALA A 33 3.14 -10.40 -14.90
N VAL A 34 2.38 -9.39 -15.32
CA VAL A 34 2.10 -9.11 -16.74
C VAL A 34 3.41 -8.86 -17.51
N GLY A 35 4.43 -8.33 -16.86
CA GLY A 35 5.80 -8.19 -17.36
C GLY A 35 6.62 -9.49 -17.41
N GLY A 36 6.09 -10.60 -16.86
CA GLY A 36 6.76 -11.90 -16.79
C GLY A 36 7.52 -12.15 -15.48
N ALA A 37 7.33 -11.33 -14.45
CA ALA A 37 7.97 -11.56 -13.16
C ALA A 37 7.34 -12.75 -12.42
N ASP A 38 8.18 -13.59 -11.81
CA ASP A 38 7.78 -14.80 -11.05
C ASP A 38 7.35 -14.42 -9.61
N LEU A 39 6.27 -13.66 -9.46
CA LEU A 39 5.80 -13.17 -8.16
C LEU A 39 4.51 -13.85 -7.73
N VAL A 40 4.37 -14.04 -6.41
CA VAL A 40 3.14 -14.53 -5.78
C VAL A 40 2.90 -13.82 -4.44
N CYS A 41 1.67 -13.35 -4.23
CA CYS A 41 1.15 -12.88 -2.95
C CYS A 41 0.73 -14.09 -2.12
N VAL A 42 1.27 -14.23 -0.92
CA VAL A 42 0.95 -15.34 0.01
C VAL A 42 0.04 -14.91 1.15
N GLY A 43 -0.42 -13.68 1.14
CA GLY A 43 -1.38 -13.11 2.07
C GLY A 43 -1.37 -11.58 2.03
N SER A 44 -2.48 -10.95 2.41
CA SER A 44 -2.63 -9.50 2.45
C SER A 44 -3.20 -9.04 3.78
N PHE A 45 -2.44 -8.24 4.50
CA PHE A 45 -2.81 -7.74 5.84
C PHE A 45 -3.68 -6.48 5.82
N ILE A 46 -3.74 -5.77 4.70
CA ILE A 46 -4.68 -4.66 4.48
C ILE A 46 -5.22 -4.79 3.06
N ASN A 47 -6.54 -4.83 2.94
CA ASN A 47 -7.26 -5.11 1.70
C ASN A 47 -8.06 -3.90 1.17
N THR A 48 -7.65 -2.71 1.54
CA THR A 48 -8.23 -1.44 1.07
C THR A 48 -7.12 -0.46 0.70
N LEU A 49 -7.49 0.66 0.07
CA LEU A 49 -6.55 1.70 -0.36
C LEU A 49 -6.44 2.80 0.71
N PRO A 50 -5.51 2.68 1.70
CA PRO A 50 -5.44 3.58 2.84
C PRO A 50 -4.68 4.86 2.48
N TYR A 51 -5.25 5.66 1.61
CA TYR A 51 -4.63 6.89 1.13
C TYR A 51 -5.56 8.10 1.26
N GLU A 52 -4.94 9.25 1.28
CA GLU A 52 -5.55 10.58 1.22
C GLU A 52 -4.87 11.37 0.11
N LEU A 53 -5.62 12.22 -0.58
CA LEU A 53 -5.08 13.25 -1.47
C LEU A 53 -4.97 14.55 -0.69
N VAL A 54 -3.76 14.86 -0.29
CA VAL A 54 -3.41 16.10 0.40
C VAL A 54 -3.09 17.17 -0.64
N VAL A 55 -3.67 18.37 -0.48
CA VAL A 55 -3.45 19.49 -1.39
C VAL A 55 -3.19 20.76 -0.60
N HIS A 56 -2.64 21.80 -1.26
CA HIS A 56 -2.51 23.12 -0.67
C HIS A 56 -3.90 23.68 -0.31
N GLU A 57 -4.03 24.38 0.80
CA GLU A 57 -5.32 24.90 1.28
C GLU A 57 -6.02 25.85 0.30
N SER A 58 -5.28 26.47 -0.63
CA SER A 58 -5.84 27.29 -1.71
C SER A 58 -6.63 26.49 -2.74
N ILE A 59 -6.45 25.17 -2.80
CA ILE A 59 -7.19 24.27 -3.67
C ILE A 59 -8.54 23.98 -3.01
N LYS A 60 -9.55 24.78 -3.32
CA LYS A 60 -10.88 24.69 -2.67
C LYS A 60 -11.83 23.72 -3.37
N SER A 61 -11.56 23.36 -4.62
CA SER A 61 -12.38 22.44 -5.40
C SER A 61 -11.51 21.51 -6.27
N PRO A 62 -12.04 20.38 -6.75
CA PRO A 62 -11.33 19.52 -7.69
C PRO A 62 -10.85 20.27 -8.93
N GLN A 63 -11.65 21.18 -9.48
CA GLN A 63 -11.33 21.96 -10.69
C GLN A 63 -10.10 22.83 -10.51
N ALA A 64 -9.82 23.28 -9.27
CA ALA A 64 -8.62 24.06 -8.97
C ALA A 64 -7.32 23.25 -9.07
N LEU A 65 -7.40 21.92 -9.21
CA LEU A 65 -6.25 21.05 -9.53
C LEU A 65 -5.91 20.99 -11.01
N LYS A 66 -6.81 21.41 -11.92
CA LYS A 66 -6.53 21.38 -13.37
C LYS A 66 -5.28 22.19 -13.70
N GLY A 67 -4.43 21.61 -14.54
CA GLY A 67 -3.13 22.20 -14.93
C GLY A 67 -2.05 22.13 -13.83
N LYS A 68 -2.34 21.53 -12.68
CA LYS A 68 -1.38 21.36 -11.58
C LYS A 68 -0.81 19.94 -11.54
N SER A 69 0.05 19.67 -10.55
CA SER A 69 0.69 18.37 -10.39
C SER A 69 0.45 17.75 -9.01
N VAL A 70 0.36 16.42 -8.99
CA VAL A 70 0.26 15.58 -7.79
C VAL A 70 1.47 14.65 -7.71
N GLY A 71 2.11 14.59 -6.55
CA GLY A 71 3.28 13.75 -6.29
C GLY A 71 2.91 12.34 -5.88
N ILE A 72 3.60 11.37 -6.47
CA ILE A 72 3.53 9.95 -6.14
C ILE A 72 4.94 9.39 -5.85
N SER A 73 5.03 8.17 -5.31
CA SER A 73 6.35 7.54 -5.13
C SER A 73 6.95 7.11 -6.46
N ARG A 74 6.29 6.23 -7.18
CA ARG A 74 6.65 5.75 -8.54
C ARG A 74 5.39 5.32 -9.27
N VAL A 75 5.43 5.36 -10.59
CA VAL A 75 4.36 4.83 -11.45
C VAL A 75 4.14 3.34 -11.15
N GLY A 76 2.89 2.91 -11.08
CA GLY A 76 2.47 1.54 -10.75
C GLY A 76 2.53 1.19 -9.25
N SER A 77 2.95 2.11 -8.38
CA SER A 77 2.91 1.92 -6.93
C SER A 77 1.52 2.20 -6.35
N ALA A 78 1.29 1.83 -5.09
CA ALA A 78 0.02 2.13 -4.40
C ALA A 78 -0.32 3.63 -4.38
N SER A 79 0.68 4.51 -4.26
CA SER A 79 0.46 5.97 -4.29
C SER A 79 0.04 6.48 -5.68
N ASP A 80 0.49 5.87 -6.76
CA ASP A 80 0.03 6.17 -8.12
C ASP A 80 -1.41 5.71 -8.34
N ILE A 81 -1.72 4.49 -7.91
CA ILE A 81 -3.09 3.96 -7.99
C ILE A 81 -4.04 4.84 -7.18
N ALA A 82 -3.66 5.23 -5.97
CA ALA A 82 -4.44 6.14 -5.14
C ALA A 82 -4.68 7.49 -5.85
N ALA A 83 -3.65 8.09 -6.44
CA ALA A 83 -3.79 9.34 -7.18
C ALA A 83 -4.80 9.21 -8.32
N ARG A 84 -4.69 8.16 -9.12
CA ARG A 84 -5.59 7.91 -10.26
C ARG A 84 -7.03 7.65 -9.82
N VAL A 85 -7.22 6.84 -8.78
CA VAL A 85 -8.56 6.56 -8.22
C VAL A 85 -9.20 7.84 -7.70
N PHE A 86 -8.47 8.64 -6.92
CA PHE A 86 -9.01 9.88 -6.36
C PHE A 86 -9.28 10.94 -7.43
N LEU A 87 -8.39 11.13 -8.38
CA LEU A 87 -8.61 12.08 -9.47
C LEU A 87 -9.85 11.72 -10.28
N LYS A 88 -10.01 10.44 -10.64
CA LYS A 88 -11.22 9.96 -11.32
C LYS A 88 -12.49 10.15 -10.49
N ALA A 89 -12.46 9.84 -9.19
CA ALA A 89 -13.57 10.07 -8.27
C ALA A 89 -13.97 11.55 -8.17
N LEU A 90 -12.99 12.46 -8.35
CA LEU A 90 -13.20 13.90 -8.39
C LEU A 90 -13.61 14.44 -9.79
N GLY A 91 -13.79 13.56 -10.78
CA GLY A 91 -14.14 13.97 -12.17
C GLY A 91 -12.97 14.59 -12.93
N LEU A 92 -11.72 14.26 -12.55
CA LEU A 92 -10.50 14.74 -13.20
C LEU A 92 -9.82 13.57 -13.93
N GLU A 93 -9.31 13.85 -15.13
CA GLU A 93 -8.58 12.84 -15.91
C GLU A 93 -7.08 12.86 -15.54
N PRO A 94 -6.56 11.75 -14.96
CA PRO A 94 -5.13 11.62 -14.65
C PRO A 94 -4.25 11.81 -15.90
N ASP A 95 -3.11 12.46 -15.74
CA ASP A 95 -2.11 12.82 -16.78
C ASP A 95 -2.61 13.81 -17.83
N LYS A 96 -3.91 14.09 -17.90
CA LYS A 96 -4.52 15.07 -18.80
C LYS A 96 -4.89 16.36 -18.08
N ASP A 97 -5.79 16.25 -17.06
CA ASP A 97 -6.20 17.40 -16.25
C ASP A 97 -5.18 17.74 -15.16
N VAL A 98 -4.53 16.70 -14.60
CA VAL A 98 -3.57 16.81 -13.48
C VAL A 98 -2.35 15.96 -13.77
N ALA A 99 -1.18 16.56 -13.82
CA ALA A 99 0.07 15.84 -14.02
C ALA A 99 0.42 14.98 -12.80
N ILE A 100 0.82 13.73 -13.03
CA ILE A 100 1.28 12.83 -11.97
C ILE A 100 2.81 12.74 -12.01
N LEU A 101 3.48 13.21 -10.92
CA LEU A 101 4.93 13.31 -10.87
C LEU A 101 5.53 12.29 -9.89
N GLN A 102 6.54 11.54 -10.35
CA GLN A 102 7.34 10.69 -9.50
C GLN A 102 8.28 11.56 -8.63
N VAL A 103 8.07 11.54 -7.33
CA VAL A 103 8.81 12.37 -6.38
C VAL A 103 9.64 11.53 -5.41
N GLY A 104 9.11 10.35 -5.01
CA GLY A 104 9.74 9.49 -4.03
C GLY A 104 8.83 9.12 -2.87
N GLY A 105 9.39 8.72 -1.74
CA GLY A 105 8.66 8.33 -0.53
C GLY A 105 7.84 9.48 0.07
N SER A 106 7.15 9.21 1.19
CA SER A 106 6.32 10.22 1.84
C SER A 106 7.10 11.46 2.30
N PRO A 107 8.33 11.34 2.84
CA PRO A 107 9.10 12.52 3.21
C PRO A 107 9.48 13.40 2.01
N GLU A 108 9.88 12.80 0.89
CA GLU A 108 10.25 13.52 -0.33
C GLU A 108 9.05 14.22 -0.94
N ARG A 109 7.86 13.58 -0.94
CA ARG A 109 6.61 14.21 -1.40
C ARG A 109 6.22 15.40 -0.52
N ALA A 110 6.31 15.26 0.81
CA ALA A 110 6.07 16.35 1.74
C ALA A 110 7.05 17.53 1.53
N ALA A 111 8.33 17.24 1.25
CA ALA A 111 9.32 18.26 0.94
C ALA A 111 9.02 18.99 -0.39
N ALA A 112 8.68 18.23 -1.45
CA ALA A 112 8.31 18.81 -2.75
C ALA A 112 7.02 19.66 -2.66
N PHE A 113 6.08 19.26 -1.84
CA PHE A 113 4.86 20.02 -1.54
C PHE A 113 5.19 21.33 -0.82
N ARG A 114 6.06 21.27 0.19
CA ARG A 114 6.51 22.46 0.96
C ARG A 114 7.16 23.52 0.08
N THR A 115 7.90 23.11 -0.93
CA THR A 115 8.58 24.02 -1.87
C THR A 115 7.69 24.48 -3.02
N GLY A 116 6.41 24.09 -3.05
CA GLY A 116 5.48 24.41 -4.13
C GLY A 116 5.76 23.69 -5.47
N ARG A 117 6.67 22.71 -5.47
CA ARG A 117 6.99 21.92 -6.68
C ARG A 117 5.82 21.06 -7.14
N ILE A 118 4.95 20.65 -6.22
CA ILE A 118 3.70 19.94 -6.46
C ILE A 118 2.57 20.61 -5.71
N ALA A 119 1.37 20.61 -6.28
CA ALA A 119 0.17 21.21 -5.67
C ALA A 119 -0.53 20.26 -4.67
N GLY A 120 -0.20 18.98 -4.74
CA GLY A 120 -0.71 17.96 -3.83
C GLY A 120 0.08 16.66 -3.93
N PHE A 121 -0.23 15.72 -3.05
CA PHE A 121 0.36 14.38 -3.06
C PHE A 121 -0.57 13.37 -2.41
N THR A 122 -0.47 12.12 -2.82
CA THR A 122 -1.15 11.03 -2.13
C THR A 122 -0.30 10.49 -1.00
N SER A 123 -0.91 10.21 0.14
CA SER A 123 -0.20 9.80 1.35
C SER A 123 -1.05 8.85 2.20
N PRO A 124 -0.45 7.89 2.90
CA PRO A 124 -1.15 7.18 3.96
C PRO A 124 -1.60 8.11 5.08
N PRO A 125 -2.68 7.78 5.81
CA PRO A 125 -3.15 8.57 6.94
C PRO A 125 -2.05 8.86 7.96
N GLY A 126 -2.10 10.05 8.56
CA GLY A 126 -1.10 10.50 9.51
C GLY A 126 0.13 11.16 8.89
N THR A 127 0.51 10.83 7.66
CA THR A 127 1.69 11.44 7.00
C THR A 127 1.56 12.97 6.85
N VAL A 128 0.34 13.47 6.74
CA VAL A 128 0.06 14.91 6.70
C VAL A 128 0.57 15.64 7.95
N GLN A 129 0.67 14.95 9.08
CA GLN A 129 1.22 15.52 10.32
C GLN A 129 2.73 15.83 10.21
N LEU A 130 3.43 15.22 9.25
CA LEU A 130 4.82 15.57 8.93
C LEU A 130 4.92 16.87 8.11
N ALA A 131 3.81 17.31 7.54
CA ALA A 131 3.68 18.58 6.84
C ALA A 131 3.30 19.75 7.77
N LYS A 132 3.52 19.59 9.09
CA LYS A 132 3.19 20.61 10.09
C LYS A 132 3.77 22.00 9.72
N GLY A 133 2.93 23.03 9.81
CA GLY A 133 3.29 24.39 9.44
C GLY A 133 3.09 24.73 7.95
N MET A 134 2.63 23.77 7.13
CA MET A 134 2.25 24.04 5.74
C MET A 134 0.73 24.18 5.62
N PRO A 135 0.24 25.19 4.91
CA PRO A 135 -1.19 25.34 4.64
C PRO A 135 -1.66 24.20 3.70
N HIS A 136 -2.42 23.26 4.26
CA HIS A 136 -2.89 22.08 3.54
C HIS A 136 -4.30 21.67 3.92
N ARG A 137 -4.91 20.85 3.10
CA ARG A 137 -6.17 20.17 3.38
C ARG A 137 -6.18 18.78 2.72
N ILE A 138 -6.96 17.87 3.26
CA ILE A 138 -7.34 16.64 2.57
C ILE A 138 -8.47 16.97 1.60
N LEU A 139 -8.26 16.75 0.30
CA LEU A 139 -9.26 17.00 -0.73
C LEU A 139 -10.22 15.83 -0.86
N ILE A 140 -9.71 14.63 -0.75
CA ILE A 140 -10.46 13.37 -0.74
C ILE A 140 -9.62 12.29 -0.04
N GLY A 141 -10.26 11.43 0.70
CA GLY A 141 -9.67 10.25 1.30
C GLY A 141 -10.45 8.99 0.97
N MET A 142 -10.00 7.86 1.47
CA MET A 142 -10.64 6.57 1.28
C MET A 142 -12.11 6.56 1.75
N GLY A 143 -12.42 7.25 2.86
CA GLY A 143 -13.77 7.33 3.42
C GLY A 143 -14.76 8.15 2.59
N ASP A 144 -14.26 8.97 1.67
CA ASP A 144 -15.08 9.82 0.80
C ASP A 144 -15.47 9.13 -0.51
N LEU A 145 -14.93 7.94 -0.79
CA LEU A 145 -15.30 7.15 -1.95
C LEU A 145 -16.71 6.57 -1.76
N GLN A 146 -17.54 6.60 -2.81
CA GLN A 146 -18.91 6.08 -2.78
C GLN A 146 -18.98 4.60 -2.33
N LYS A 147 -17.94 3.83 -2.61
CA LYS A 147 -17.74 2.46 -2.15
C LYS A 147 -16.29 2.27 -1.73
N PRO A 148 -16.03 1.45 -0.70
CA PRO A 148 -14.65 1.05 -0.38
C PRO A 148 -13.97 0.52 -1.65
N TYR A 149 -12.75 1.01 -1.91
CA TYR A 149 -11.97 0.51 -3.04
C TYR A 149 -11.19 -0.74 -2.60
N PRO A 150 -11.57 -1.94 -3.05
CA PRO A 150 -10.88 -3.15 -2.67
C PRO A 150 -9.49 -3.15 -3.31
N PHE A 151 -8.47 -3.22 -2.45
CA PHE A 151 -7.09 -3.09 -2.89
C PHE A 151 -6.15 -3.88 -1.97
N PRO A 152 -5.48 -4.94 -2.47
CA PRO A 152 -4.49 -5.66 -1.69
C PRO A 152 -3.27 -4.76 -1.47
N TYR A 153 -3.20 -4.11 -0.31
CA TYR A 153 -2.20 -3.06 -0.02
C TYR A 153 -0.94 -3.61 0.64
N VAL A 154 -1.10 -4.37 1.72
CA VAL A 154 0.02 -4.94 2.48
C VAL A 154 0.13 -6.42 2.17
N CYS A 155 0.60 -6.74 0.96
CA CYS A 155 0.76 -8.11 0.53
C CYS A 155 2.17 -8.63 0.87
N VAL A 156 2.22 -9.74 1.59
CA VAL A 156 3.44 -10.52 1.72
C VAL A 156 3.68 -11.23 0.40
N THR A 157 4.76 -10.89 -0.27
CA THR A 157 5.07 -11.31 -1.63
C THR A 157 6.44 -11.96 -1.68
N THR A 158 6.53 -13.04 -2.45
CA THR A 158 7.79 -13.75 -2.75
C THR A 158 7.79 -14.19 -4.21
N THR A 159 8.83 -14.87 -4.68
CA THR A 159 8.78 -15.56 -5.96
C THR A 159 8.14 -16.94 -5.79
N LYS A 160 7.43 -17.44 -6.83
CA LYS A 160 6.88 -18.82 -6.81
C LYS A 160 7.98 -19.86 -6.64
N SER A 161 9.11 -19.65 -7.30
CA SER A 161 10.31 -20.49 -7.16
C SER A 161 10.84 -20.54 -5.74
N TYR A 162 10.90 -19.39 -5.04
CA TYR A 162 11.32 -19.37 -3.64
C TYR A 162 10.29 -20.03 -2.72
N LEU A 163 9.00 -19.78 -2.93
CA LEU A 163 7.92 -20.41 -2.16
C LEU A 163 7.97 -21.92 -2.26
N ALA A 164 8.17 -22.48 -3.48
CA ALA A 164 8.22 -23.91 -3.72
C ALA A 164 9.33 -24.61 -2.93
N THR A 165 10.48 -23.96 -2.76
CA THR A 165 11.65 -24.57 -2.08
C THR A 165 11.79 -24.17 -0.62
N ASN A 166 11.09 -23.11 -0.17
CA ASN A 166 11.23 -22.52 1.17
C ASN A 166 9.89 -22.30 1.88
N ARG A 167 8.87 -23.13 1.58
CA ARG A 167 7.50 -22.98 2.10
C ARG A 167 7.46 -22.88 3.64
N SER A 168 8.28 -23.66 4.35
CA SER A 168 8.37 -23.62 5.82
C SER A 168 8.90 -22.29 6.37
N ILE A 169 9.83 -21.64 5.66
CA ILE A 169 10.35 -20.32 6.03
C ILE A 169 9.25 -19.27 5.83
N VAL A 170 8.56 -19.31 4.67
CA VAL A 170 7.47 -18.38 4.37
C VAL A 170 6.34 -18.55 5.39
N LYS A 171 5.96 -19.80 5.74
CA LYS A 171 4.95 -20.09 6.78
C LYS A 171 5.33 -19.45 8.13
N ARG A 172 6.56 -19.62 8.59
CA ARG A 172 7.03 -19.01 9.85
C ARG A 172 6.99 -17.49 9.82
N ILE A 173 7.30 -16.87 8.68
CA ILE A 173 7.17 -15.42 8.51
C ILE A 173 5.72 -14.98 8.57
N MET A 174 4.80 -15.71 7.93
CA MET A 174 3.36 -15.45 8.02
C MET A 174 2.86 -15.55 9.46
N MET A 175 3.28 -16.59 10.20
CA MET A 175 2.97 -16.75 11.63
C MET A 175 3.43 -15.54 12.45
N ALA A 176 4.68 -15.11 12.27
CA ALA A 176 5.23 -13.95 12.97
C ALA A 176 4.52 -12.65 12.63
N LEU A 177 4.08 -12.47 11.38
CA LEU A 177 3.33 -11.28 10.95
C LEU A 177 1.89 -11.28 11.48
N ILE A 178 1.23 -12.43 11.59
CA ILE A 178 -0.09 -12.56 12.21
C ILE A 178 -0.01 -12.22 13.70
N ASP A 179 0.98 -12.76 14.42
CA ASP A 179 1.23 -12.44 15.82
C ASP A 179 1.55 -10.94 16.01
N ALA A 180 2.45 -10.38 15.19
CA ALA A 180 2.76 -8.96 15.21
C ALA A 180 1.55 -8.07 14.92
N THR A 181 0.62 -8.52 14.07
CA THR A 181 -0.62 -7.81 13.78
C THR A 181 -1.55 -7.79 14.99
N HIS A 182 -1.69 -8.92 15.68
CA HIS A 182 -2.43 -8.98 16.93
C HIS A 182 -1.81 -8.06 18.00
N PHE A 183 -0.49 -8.16 18.21
CA PHE A 183 0.25 -7.26 19.11
C PHE A 183 0.01 -5.78 18.75
N PHE A 184 0.12 -5.43 17.49
CA PHE A 184 -0.12 -4.05 17.02
C PHE A 184 -1.54 -3.56 17.38
N LYS A 185 -2.55 -4.41 17.23
CA LYS A 185 -3.96 -4.07 17.51
C LYS A 185 -4.26 -3.97 19.03
N THR A 186 -3.54 -4.70 19.87
CA THR A 186 -3.83 -4.84 21.31
C THR A 186 -2.89 -4.04 22.21
N GLN A 187 -1.66 -3.75 21.76
CA GLN A 187 -0.62 -3.09 22.53
C GLN A 187 -0.26 -1.72 21.92
N LYS A 188 -1.20 -0.76 22.06
CA LYS A 188 -1.11 0.56 21.41
C LYS A 188 0.20 1.29 21.71
N GLU A 189 0.53 1.49 22.99
CA GLU A 189 1.70 2.32 23.34
C GLU A 189 3.03 1.66 22.95
N GLU A 190 3.14 0.34 23.11
CA GLU A 190 4.33 -0.38 22.67
C GLU A 190 4.46 -0.38 21.13
N SER A 191 3.35 -0.51 20.43
CA SER A 191 3.30 -0.43 18.96
C SER A 191 3.71 0.95 18.46
N LYS A 192 3.30 2.03 19.13
CA LYS A 192 3.72 3.40 18.81
C LYS A 192 5.23 3.60 19.03
N LYS A 193 5.81 3.03 20.11
CA LYS A 193 7.28 3.05 20.34
C LYS A 193 8.03 2.34 19.21
N ILE A 194 7.54 1.17 18.78
CA ILE A 194 8.13 0.42 17.66
C ILE A 194 7.98 1.22 16.36
N PHE A 195 6.80 1.79 16.12
CA PHE A 195 6.56 2.64 14.96
C PHE A 195 7.48 3.86 14.93
N ALA A 196 7.65 4.56 16.04
CA ALA A 196 8.59 5.68 16.18
C ALA A 196 10.02 5.27 15.82
N LYS A 197 10.49 4.13 16.38
CA LYS A 197 11.83 3.60 16.13
C LYS A 197 12.08 3.33 14.63
N TYR A 198 11.17 2.64 13.96
CA TYR A 198 11.36 2.23 12.57
C TYR A 198 11.04 3.33 11.55
N SER A 199 10.10 4.22 11.86
CA SER A 199 9.82 5.40 11.03
C SER A 199 10.84 6.53 11.23
N ARG A 200 11.65 6.47 12.30
CA ARG A 200 12.56 7.54 12.74
C ARG A 200 11.81 8.86 12.98
N GLN A 201 10.59 8.78 13.50
CA GLN A 201 9.72 9.91 13.78
C GLN A 201 9.34 9.93 15.25
N ASN A 202 9.40 11.11 15.86
CA ASN A 202 8.99 11.35 17.26
C ASN A 202 7.78 12.30 17.33
N ASN A 203 7.12 12.56 16.21
CA ASN A 203 5.92 13.41 16.17
C ASN A 203 4.72 12.58 16.68
N GLU A 204 4.24 12.88 17.87
CA GLU A 204 3.15 12.15 18.53
C GLU A 204 1.87 12.14 17.68
N ALA A 205 1.49 13.26 17.07
CA ALA A 205 0.31 13.33 16.22
C ALA A 205 0.43 12.43 14.97
N TYR A 206 1.63 12.29 14.41
CA TYR A 206 1.90 11.35 13.32
C TYR A 206 1.78 9.89 13.78
N LEU A 207 2.36 9.57 14.94
CA LEU A 207 2.35 8.22 15.49
C LEU A 207 0.93 7.80 15.88
N GLU A 208 0.19 8.69 16.52
CA GLU A 208 -1.20 8.46 16.92
C GLU A 208 -2.10 8.24 15.70
N ALA A 209 -2.10 9.18 14.74
CA ALA A 209 -2.92 9.08 13.53
C ALA A 209 -2.57 7.84 12.71
N GLY A 210 -1.28 7.53 12.59
CA GLY A 210 -0.81 6.32 11.89
C GLY A 210 -1.25 5.03 12.58
N TYR A 211 -1.17 4.97 13.91
CA TYR A 211 -1.66 3.82 14.68
C TYR A 211 -3.17 3.64 14.51
N GLU A 212 -3.97 4.66 14.81
CA GLU A 212 -5.43 4.60 14.77
C GLU A 212 -5.97 4.20 13.39
N ALA A 213 -5.37 4.72 12.33
CA ALA A 213 -5.75 4.36 10.98
C ALA A 213 -5.45 2.88 10.67
N ASN A 214 -4.23 2.43 10.95
CA ASN A 214 -3.80 1.09 10.57
C ASN A 214 -4.38 -0.01 11.46
N ALA A 215 -4.58 0.24 12.78
CA ALA A 215 -5.14 -0.75 13.69
C ALA A 215 -6.55 -1.22 13.28
N LYS A 216 -7.32 -0.34 12.65
CA LYS A 216 -8.66 -0.66 12.11
C LYS A 216 -8.62 -1.43 10.80
N LEU A 217 -7.55 -1.23 10.00
CA LEU A 217 -7.44 -1.77 8.65
C LEU A 217 -6.78 -3.15 8.59
N PHE A 218 -5.96 -3.49 9.58
CA PHE A 218 -5.30 -4.79 9.59
C PHE A 218 -6.30 -5.93 9.74
N GLU A 219 -6.24 -6.85 8.79
CA GLU A 219 -7.05 -8.07 8.77
C GLU A 219 -6.61 -9.06 9.87
N ARG A 220 -7.59 -9.72 10.51
CA ARG A 220 -7.33 -10.82 11.43
C ARG A 220 -6.84 -12.07 10.68
N VAL A 221 -7.51 -12.40 9.59
CA VAL A 221 -7.13 -13.48 8.66
C VAL A 221 -6.65 -12.82 7.37
N PRO A 222 -5.33 -12.81 7.11
CA PRO A 222 -4.76 -12.00 6.03
C PRO A 222 -4.90 -12.65 4.64
N LEU A 223 -6.13 -13.01 4.24
CA LEU A 223 -6.44 -13.43 2.88
C LEU A 223 -6.38 -12.24 1.92
N ALA A 224 -5.83 -12.43 0.73
CA ALA A 224 -5.84 -11.40 -0.29
C ALA A 224 -7.26 -11.19 -0.84
N THR A 225 -7.74 -9.93 -0.90
CA THR A 225 -9.03 -9.63 -1.54
C THR A 225 -9.00 -10.03 -3.03
N ARG A 226 -9.84 -10.99 -3.40
CA ARG A 226 -9.93 -11.49 -4.78
C ARG A 226 -10.41 -10.39 -5.72
N GLU A 227 -11.50 -9.70 -5.37
CA GLU A 227 -12.04 -8.58 -6.12
C GLU A 227 -10.97 -7.50 -6.36
N GLY A 228 -10.26 -7.10 -5.28
CA GLY A 228 -9.20 -6.10 -5.38
C GLY A 228 -8.07 -6.54 -6.30
N MET A 229 -7.66 -7.82 -6.25
CA MET A 229 -6.59 -8.33 -7.12
C MET A 229 -7.06 -8.41 -8.59
N GLU A 230 -8.29 -8.83 -8.85
CA GLU A 230 -8.88 -8.89 -10.20
C GLU A 230 -8.96 -7.50 -10.84
N ILE A 231 -9.32 -6.45 -10.07
CA ILE A 231 -9.27 -5.07 -10.53
C ILE A 231 -7.83 -4.71 -10.96
N GLN A 232 -6.82 -5.06 -10.14
CA GLN A 232 -5.44 -4.75 -10.45
C GLN A 232 -4.92 -5.52 -11.68
N ILE A 233 -5.33 -6.78 -11.84
CA ILE A 233 -5.04 -7.58 -13.04
C ILE A 233 -5.64 -6.91 -14.29
N LYS A 234 -6.92 -6.56 -14.25
CA LYS A 234 -7.61 -5.89 -15.35
C LYS A 234 -6.91 -4.58 -15.76
N GLU A 235 -6.52 -3.77 -14.78
CA GLU A 235 -5.79 -2.52 -15.05
C GLU A 235 -4.38 -2.77 -15.63
N ALA A 236 -3.68 -3.79 -15.16
CA ALA A 236 -2.36 -4.16 -15.68
C ALA A 236 -2.45 -4.67 -17.13
N LEU A 237 -3.43 -5.52 -17.42
CA LEU A 237 -3.68 -6.04 -18.77
C LEU A 237 -4.09 -4.95 -19.76
N ALA A 238 -4.86 -3.95 -19.32
CA ALA A 238 -5.24 -2.81 -20.18
C ALA A 238 -4.02 -2.00 -20.65
N ARG A 239 -2.92 -2.03 -19.89
CA ARG A 239 -1.65 -1.35 -20.25
C ARG A 239 -0.74 -2.18 -21.17
N LYS A 240 -1.02 -3.47 -21.33
CA LYS A 240 -0.23 -4.40 -22.15
C LYS A 240 -1.13 -5.29 -23.01
N PRO A 241 -1.66 -4.76 -24.12
CA PRO A 241 -2.54 -5.53 -25.02
C PRO A 241 -1.91 -6.87 -25.45
N GLY A 242 -2.71 -7.92 -25.48
CA GLY A 242 -2.29 -9.29 -25.82
C GLY A 242 -1.68 -10.10 -24.66
N ALA A 243 -1.42 -9.50 -23.51
CA ALA A 243 -1.01 -10.25 -22.32
C ALA A 243 -2.22 -10.94 -21.67
N THR A 244 -1.94 -12.03 -20.96
CA THR A 244 -2.92 -12.76 -20.11
C THR A 244 -2.35 -12.91 -18.72
N LEU A 245 -3.20 -12.89 -17.71
CA LEU A 245 -2.82 -13.16 -16.32
C LEU A 245 -4.06 -13.62 -15.55
N LYS A 246 -3.95 -14.75 -14.87
CA LYS A 246 -5.02 -15.28 -14.00
C LYS A 246 -4.70 -14.97 -12.52
N LEU A 247 -5.74 -14.81 -11.71
CA LEU A 247 -5.62 -14.59 -10.28
C LEU A 247 -4.75 -15.66 -9.60
N SER A 248 -4.97 -16.93 -9.93
CA SER A 248 -4.22 -18.08 -9.40
C SER A 248 -2.72 -18.10 -9.73
N GLU A 249 -2.29 -17.27 -10.67
CA GLU A 249 -0.87 -17.15 -11.02
C GLU A 249 -0.12 -16.19 -10.11
N ILE A 250 -0.83 -15.31 -9.37
CA ILE A 250 -0.21 -14.27 -8.53
C ILE A 250 -0.74 -14.25 -7.09
N VAL A 251 -1.68 -15.12 -6.73
CA VAL A 251 -2.20 -15.27 -5.36
C VAL A 251 -2.15 -16.73 -4.94
N ASP A 252 -1.53 -17.00 -3.81
CA ASP A 252 -1.49 -18.32 -3.14
C ASP A 252 -1.79 -18.14 -1.66
N ASP A 253 -3.06 -18.21 -1.30
CA ASP A 253 -3.54 -18.11 0.09
C ASP A 253 -3.39 -19.41 0.88
N SER A 254 -2.76 -20.46 0.32
CA SER A 254 -2.70 -21.80 0.92
C SER A 254 -2.08 -21.80 2.33
N LEU A 255 -1.08 -20.94 2.58
CA LEU A 255 -0.46 -20.80 3.90
C LEU A 255 -1.40 -20.18 4.93
N VAL A 256 -2.17 -19.19 4.55
CA VAL A 256 -3.15 -18.55 5.45
C VAL A 256 -4.26 -19.53 5.80
N ILE A 257 -4.80 -20.24 4.80
CA ILE A 257 -5.82 -21.26 4.97
C ILE A 257 -5.32 -22.41 5.87
N GLU A 258 -4.07 -22.84 5.68
CA GLU A 258 -3.42 -23.85 6.53
C GLU A 258 -3.33 -23.39 7.99
N LEU A 259 -2.84 -22.17 8.24
CA LEU A 259 -2.72 -21.60 9.58
C LEU A 259 -4.08 -21.39 10.27
N GLU A 260 -5.12 -21.06 9.52
CA GLU A 260 -6.48 -20.97 10.02
C GLU A 260 -7.03 -22.36 10.43
N LYS A 261 -6.88 -23.36 9.55
CA LYS A 261 -7.30 -24.75 9.83
C LYS A 261 -6.56 -25.38 11.02
N GLU A 262 -5.28 -25.06 11.21
CA GLU A 262 -4.48 -25.48 12.37
C GLU A 262 -4.89 -24.75 13.67
N GLY A 263 -5.82 -23.81 13.60
CA GLY A 263 -6.27 -23.00 14.73
C GLY A 263 -5.20 -22.04 15.25
N PHE A 264 -4.14 -21.78 14.47
CA PHE A 264 -3.05 -20.88 14.89
C PHE A 264 -3.58 -19.46 15.09
N ILE A 265 -4.34 -18.93 14.13
CA ILE A 265 -4.89 -17.57 14.20
C ILE A 265 -5.82 -17.41 15.40
N ASP A 266 -6.70 -18.39 15.63
CA ASP A 266 -7.62 -18.38 16.77
C ASP A 266 -6.88 -18.40 18.12
N ARG A 267 -5.79 -19.15 18.23
CA ARG A 267 -4.99 -19.17 19.48
C ARG A 267 -4.35 -17.81 19.78
N ILE A 268 -3.86 -17.11 18.75
CA ILE A 268 -3.27 -15.77 18.90
C ILE A 268 -4.35 -14.76 19.35
N TYR A 269 -5.53 -14.78 18.76
CA TYR A 269 -6.59 -13.79 19.04
C TYR A 269 -7.48 -14.12 20.24
N LYS A 270 -7.25 -15.24 20.92
CA LYS A 270 -7.89 -15.59 22.20
C LYS A 270 -7.04 -15.24 23.43
N GLN A 271 -5.80 -14.83 23.24
CA GLN A 271 -4.90 -14.32 24.28
C GLN A 271 -5.22 -12.85 24.59
#